data_c07164d2c35f3141b83cd9ef53407686
#
_entry.id   c07164d2c35f3141b83cd9ef53407686
#
_cell.length_a   1.000
_cell.length_b   1.000
_cell.length_c   1.000
_cell.angle_alpha   90.00
_cell.angle_beta   90.00
_cell.angle_gamma   90.00
#
_symmetry.space_group_name_H-M   'P 1'
#
loop_
_entity.id
_entity.type
_entity.pdbx_description
1 polymer ?
#
loop_
_entity_poly.entity_id
_entity_poly.type
_entity_poly.pdbx_seq_one_letter_code
_entity_poly.pdbx_strand_id
1 'polypeptide(L)'
;MPIDRDDFYFMLGLAMRAGQLTFGEDGVKKAIASGNAKLVLLDASASENTKKKMRDACVYYGVALVETAADRLGFAVGKPGRMSAAVAAGGICDKLISLAEA
;
A
#
# COMPACT_ATOMS: atom_id res chain seq x y z
N MET A 1 3.01 -11.16 8.18
CA MET A 1 1.60 -11.35 8.52
C MET A 1 0.77 -10.19 8.02
N PRO A 2 -0.35 -10.39 7.33
CA PRO A 2 -1.18 -9.28 6.88
C PRO A 2 -1.74 -8.48 8.05
N ILE A 3 -1.83 -7.18 7.87
CA ILE A 3 -2.40 -6.31 8.91
C ILE A 3 -3.91 -6.55 9.03
N ASP A 4 -4.40 -6.59 10.26
CA ASP A 4 -5.82 -6.85 10.55
C ASP A 4 -6.30 -5.87 11.63
N ARG A 5 -6.30 -4.57 11.28
CA ARG A 5 -6.78 -3.49 12.16
C ARG A 5 -7.76 -2.63 11.39
N ASP A 6 -8.97 -2.49 11.91
CA ASP A 6 -10.01 -1.71 11.25
C ASP A 6 -9.62 -0.23 11.09
N ASP A 7 -8.92 0.34 12.05
CA ASP A 7 -8.47 1.73 11.96
C ASP A 7 -7.47 1.95 10.83
N PHE A 8 -6.63 0.95 10.52
CA PHE A 8 -5.75 1.01 9.36
C PHE A 8 -6.55 1.10 8.06
N TYR A 9 -7.54 0.22 7.90
CA TYR A 9 -8.36 0.21 6.68
C TYR A 9 -9.25 1.45 6.56
N PHE A 10 -9.74 1.97 7.69
CA PHE A 10 -10.44 3.24 7.68
C PHE A 10 -9.55 4.37 7.16
N MET A 11 -8.29 4.41 7.61
CA MET A 11 -7.34 5.41 7.17
C MET A 11 -7.00 5.25 5.67
N LEU A 12 -6.98 4.03 5.15
CA LEU A 12 -6.82 3.79 3.71
C LEU A 12 -7.95 4.43 2.91
N GLY A 13 -9.18 4.33 3.40
CA GLY A 13 -10.32 4.99 2.76
C GLY A 13 -10.14 6.52 2.72
N LEU A 14 -9.61 7.09 3.79
CA LEU A 14 -9.29 8.53 3.83
C LEU A 14 -8.19 8.87 2.83
N ALA A 15 -7.14 8.05 2.74
CA ALA A 15 -6.05 8.25 1.79
C ALA A 15 -6.57 8.25 0.35
N MET A 16 -7.50 7.35 0.04
CA MET A 16 -8.13 7.28 -1.27
C MET A 16 -8.87 8.57 -1.59
N ARG A 17 -9.70 9.04 -0.66
CA ARG A 17 -10.46 10.28 -0.84
C ARG A 17 -9.57 11.51 -0.96
N ALA A 18 -8.42 11.49 -0.31
CA ALA A 18 -7.45 12.59 -0.37
C ALA A 18 -6.56 12.54 -1.60
N GLY A 19 -6.73 11.54 -2.49
CA GLY A 19 -5.92 11.42 -3.69
C GLY A 19 -4.46 11.03 -3.42
N GLN A 20 -4.22 10.32 -2.31
CA GLN A 20 -2.86 9.99 -1.88
C GLN A 20 -2.40 8.59 -2.35
N LEU A 21 -3.21 7.88 -3.13
CA LEU A 21 -2.90 6.52 -3.54
C LEU A 21 -2.63 6.43 -5.04
N THR A 22 -1.65 5.61 -5.41
CA THR A 22 -1.35 5.24 -6.79
C THR A 22 -1.46 3.72 -6.89
N PHE A 23 -2.20 3.22 -7.88
CA PHE A 23 -2.46 1.79 -8.04
C PHE A 23 -1.71 1.18 -9.22
N GLY A 24 -1.54 -0.15 -9.18
CA GLY A 24 -0.94 -0.92 -10.26
C GLY A 24 0.58 -1.00 -10.15
N GLU A 25 1.15 -2.08 -10.69
CA GLU A 25 2.60 -2.33 -10.56
C GLU A 25 3.44 -1.19 -11.13
N ASP A 26 3.11 -0.71 -12.35
CA ASP A 26 3.90 0.32 -13.00
C ASP A 26 3.80 1.66 -12.26
N GLY A 27 2.60 2.03 -11.85
CA GLY A 27 2.39 3.26 -11.10
C GLY A 27 3.09 3.24 -9.75
N VAL A 28 3.00 2.10 -9.04
CA VAL A 28 3.67 1.93 -7.75
C VAL A 28 5.19 2.04 -7.91
N LYS A 29 5.75 1.35 -8.89
CA LYS A 29 7.21 1.41 -9.14
C LYS A 29 7.67 2.83 -9.46
N LYS A 30 6.94 3.55 -10.29
CA LYS A 30 7.26 4.95 -10.60
C LYS A 30 7.20 5.83 -9.37
N ALA A 31 6.18 5.66 -8.54
CA ALA A 31 5.99 6.47 -7.34
C ALA A 31 7.14 6.27 -6.34
N ILE A 32 7.56 5.02 -6.11
CA ILE A 32 8.67 4.76 -5.18
C ILE A 32 10.01 5.14 -5.77
N ALA A 33 10.23 4.95 -7.07
CA ALA A 33 11.48 5.31 -7.72
C ALA A 33 11.71 6.82 -7.73
N SER A 34 10.64 7.61 -7.87
CA SER A 34 10.72 9.08 -7.87
C SER A 34 10.80 9.68 -6.47
N GLY A 35 10.65 8.87 -5.41
CA GLY A 35 10.63 9.37 -4.04
C GLY A 35 9.30 9.98 -3.59
N ASN A 36 8.26 9.90 -4.43
CA ASN A 36 6.95 10.46 -4.10
C ASN A 36 6.16 9.62 -3.12
N ALA A 37 6.45 8.33 -3.02
CA ALA A 37 5.75 7.43 -2.10
C ALA A 37 6.72 6.84 -1.09
N LYS A 38 6.24 6.68 0.14
CA LYS A 38 7.04 6.16 1.25
C LYS A 38 6.50 4.86 1.82
N LEU A 39 5.39 4.37 1.31
CA LEU A 39 4.76 3.13 1.76
C LEU A 39 4.13 2.43 0.57
N VAL A 40 4.32 1.11 0.50
CA VAL A 40 3.63 0.27 -0.48
C VAL A 40 2.71 -0.68 0.26
N LEU A 41 1.49 -0.82 -0.25
CA LEU A 41 0.50 -1.76 0.26
C LEU A 41 0.40 -2.90 -0.73
N LEU A 42 0.43 -4.13 -0.22
CA LEU A 42 0.41 -5.35 -1.03
C LEU A 42 -0.64 -6.29 -0.45
N ASP A 43 -1.71 -6.53 -1.21
CA ASP A 43 -2.79 -7.38 -0.73
C ASP A 43 -2.36 -8.85 -0.68
N ALA A 44 -2.81 -9.56 0.35
CA ALA A 44 -2.46 -10.98 0.51
C ALA A 44 -2.98 -11.86 -0.63
N SER A 45 -4.03 -11.42 -1.34
CA SER A 45 -4.58 -12.15 -2.49
C SER A 45 -3.81 -11.92 -3.79
N ALA A 46 -2.79 -11.07 -3.79
CA ALA A 46 -1.96 -10.85 -4.98
C ALA A 46 -1.23 -12.13 -5.37
N SER A 47 -0.94 -12.28 -6.67
CA SER A 47 -0.17 -13.42 -7.17
C SER A 47 1.24 -13.42 -6.57
N GLU A 48 1.86 -14.60 -6.50
CA GLU A 48 3.23 -14.70 -6.00
C GLU A 48 4.21 -13.86 -6.85
N ASN A 49 3.96 -13.78 -8.13
CA ASN A 49 4.79 -12.97 -9.02
C ASN A 49 4.68 -11.48 -8.68
N THR A 50 3.47 -10.98 -8.46
CA THR A 50 3.25 -9.59 -8.05
C THR A 50 3.88 -9.32 -6.69
N LYS A 51 3.69 -10.23 -5.73
CA LYS A 51 4.28 -10.10 -4.40
C LYS A 51 5.80 -9.98 -4.48
N LYS A 52 6.44 -10.85 -5.26
CA LYS A 52 7.89 -10.83 -5.41
C LYS A 52 8.36 -9.50 -6.01
N LYS A 53 7.73 -9.07 -7.09
CA LYS A 53 8.10 -7.81 -7.75
C LYS A 53 7.99 -6.60 -6.82
N MET A 54 6.91 -6.53 -6.06
CA MET A 54 6.68 -5.42 -5.14
C MET A 54 7.65 -5.45 -3.98
N ARG A 55 7.91 -6.62 -3.40
CA ARG A 55 8.88 -6.74 -2.31
C ARG A 55 10.28 -6.37 -2.76
N ASP A 56 10.70 -6.86 -3.93
CA ASP A 56 12.02 -6.56 -4.47
C ASP A 56 12.19 -5.06 -4.72
N ALA A 57 11.18 -4.42 -5.28
CA ALA A 57 11.21 -2.98 -5.53
C ALA A 57 11.30 -2.18 -4.22
N CYS A 58 10.55 -2.58 -3.20
CA CYS A 58 10.59 -1.90 -1.91
C CYS A 58 11.94 -2.05 -1.23
N VAL A 59 12.57 -3.21 -1.32
CA VAL A 59 13.91 -3.42 -0.79
C VAL A 59 14.93 -2.55 -1.53
N TYR A 60 14.83 -2.53 -2.86
CA TYR A 60 15.76 -1.76 -3.69
C TYR A 60 15.71 -0.26 -3.39
N TYR A 61 14.50 0.29 -3.24
CA TYR A 61 14.32 1.72 -3.00
C TYR A 61 14.23 2.10 -1.52
N GLY A 62 14.32 1.14 -0.61
CA GLY A 62 14.27 1.41 0.82
C GLY A 62 12.91 1.92 1.29
N VAL A 63 11.82 1.42 0.71
CA VAL A 63 10.46 1.85 1.03
C VAL A 63 9.76 0.80 1.89
N ALA A 64 9.00 1.25 2.88
CA ALA A 64 8.24 0.34 3.74
C ALA A 64 7.14 -0.39 2.95
N LEU A 65 6.88 -1.64 3.31
CA LEU A 65 5.83 -2.44 2.71
C LEU A 65 4.95 -3.02 3.81
N VAL A 66 3.63 -2.90 3.64
CA VAL A 66 2.65 -3.48 4.53
C VAL A 66 1.74 -4.39 3.72
N GLU A 67 1.57 -5.63 4.19
CA GLU A 67 0.65 -6.58 3.54
C GLU A 67 -0.74 -6.41 4.13
N THR A 68 -1.75 -6.22 3.26
CA THR A 68 -3.14 -6.16 3.67
C THR A 68 -3.77 -7.56 3.63
N ALA A 69 -4.77 -7.80 4.47
CA ALA A 69 -5.49 -9.07 4.46
C ALA A 69 -6.20 -9.25 3.11
N ALA A 70 -6.45 -10.52 2.73
CA ALA A 70 -6.98 -10.85 1.42
C ALA A 70 -8.20 -10.01 1.05
N ASP A 71 -8.13 -9.34 -0.09
CA ASP A 71 -9.16 -8.48 -0.70
C ASP A 71 -9.48 -7.21 0.09
N ARG A 72 -8.86 -6.99 1.24
CA ARG A 72 -9.17 -5.84 2.09
C ARG A 72 -8.66 -4.52 1.50
N LEU A 73 -7.57 -4.55 0.73
CA LEU A 73 -7.08 -3.34 0.08
C LEU A 73 -8.14 -2.77 -0.87
N GLY A 74 -8.60 -3.58 -1.82
CA GLY A 74 -9.61 -3.13 -2.77
C GLY A 74 -10.91 -2.72 -2.11
N PHE A 75 -11.34 -3.48 -1.10
CA PHE A 75 -12.56 -3.17 -0.38
C PHE A 75 -12.44 -1.81 0.36
N ALA A 76 -11.32 -1.57 1.02
CA ALA A 76 -11.12 -0.34 1.79
C ALA A 76 -11.13 0.92 0.92
N VAL A 77 -10.64 0.82 -0.31
CA VAL A 77 -10.57 1.98 -1.23
C VAL A 77 -11.75 2.04 -2.21
N GLY A 78 -12.70 1.10 -2.09
CA GLY A 78 -13.86 1.08 -2.97
C GLY A 78 -13.58 0.64 -4.40
N LYS A 79 -12.48 -0.07 -4.63
CA LYS A 79 -12.06 -0.55 -5.95
C LYS A 79 -11.65 -2.02 -5.86
N PRO A 80 -12.64 -2.95 -5.84
CA PRO A 80 -12.34 -4.38 -5.75
C PRO A 80 -11.32 -4.84 -6.78
N GLY A 81 -10.45 -5.77 -6.38
CA GLY A 81 -9.42 -6.32 -7.25
C GLY A 81 -8.10 -5.56 -7.25
N ARG A 82 -7.97 -4.49 -6.49
CA ARG A 82 -6.68 -3.79 -6.35
C ARG A 82 -5.72 -4.63 -5.49
N MET A 83 -4.56 -4.94 -6.04
CA MET A 83 -3.57 -5.82 -5.39
C MET A 83 -2.40 -5.07 -4.80
N SER A 84 -2.10 -3.88 -5.30
CA SER A 84 -0.99 -3.07 -4.80
C SER A 84 -1.32 -1.59 -4.89
N ALA A 85 -0.75 -0.82 -3.97
CA ALA A 85 -0.89 0.63 -3.98
C ALA A 85 0.34 1.27 -3.35
N ALA A 86 0.69 2.46 -3.83
CA ALA A 86 1.70 3.29 -3.19
C ALA A 86 1.01 4.46 -2.50
N VAL A 87 1.48 4.81 -1.31
CA VAL A 87 0.94 5.91 -0.53
C VAL A 87 1.91 7.08 -0.60
N ALA A 88 1.42 8.24 -1.05
CA ALA A 88 2.23 9.45 -1.15
C ALA A 88 2.76 9.86 0.23
N ALA A 89 3.99 10.36 0.26
CA ALA A 89 4.59 10.85 1.49
C ALA A 89 3.73 11.97 2.11
N GLY A 90 3.61 11.98 3.43
CA GLY A 90 2.81 12.97 4.15
C GLY A 90 2.20 12.40 5.41
N GLY A 91 1.32 13.18 6.04
CA GLY A 91 0.73 12.83 7.32
C GLY A 91 -0.09 11.54 7.31
N ILE A 92 -0.86 11.31 6.25
CA ILE A 92 -1.66 10.06 6.15
C ILE A 92 -0.73 8.86 6.04
N CYS A 93 0.32 8.96 5.22
CA CYS A 93 1.31 7.89 5.08
C CYS A 93 1.97 7.59 6.43
N ASP A 94 2.39 8.62 7.16
CA ASP A 94 3.01 8.47 8.48
C ASP A 94 2.06 7.78 9.46
N LYS A 95 0.78 8.14 9.43
CA LYS A 95 -0.21 7.52 10.29
C LYS A 95 -0.42 6.04 9.96
N LEU A 96 -0.46 5.70 8.67
CA LEU A 96 -0.59 4.30 8.25
C LEU A 96 0.60 3.48 8.71
N ILE A 97 1.81 4.01 8.56
CA ILE A 97 3.02 3.32 9.02
C ILE A 97 2.96 3.11 10.54
N SER A 98 2.56 4.14 11.28
CA SER A 98 2.42 4.06 12.74
C SER A 98 1.42 2.98 13.16
N LEU A 99 0.26 2.92 12.49
CA LEU A 99 -0.76 1.90 12.79
C LEU A 99 -0.26 0.49 12.46
N ALA A 100 0.54 0.35 11.40
CA ALA A 100 1.09 -0.96 11.01
C ALA A 100 2.14 -1.46 12.00
N GLU A 101 2.84 -0.56 12.67
CA GLU A 101 3.87 -0.90 13.64
C GLU A 101 3.33 -1.15 15.06
N ALA A 102 2.11 -0.74 15.29
CA ALA A 102 1.51 -0.82 16.63
C ALA A 102 1.13 -2.26 17.04
#